data_867dc42ea02bd65c89de4deaa4be9e0f
#
_entry.id   867dc42ea02bd65c89de4deaa4be9e0f
#
_cell.length_a   1.000
_cell.length_b   1.000
_cell.length_c   1.000
_cell.angle_alpha   90.00
_cell.angle_beta   90.00
_cell.angle_gamma   90.00
#
_symmetry.space_group_name_H-M   'P 1'
#
loop_
_entity.id
_entity.type
_entity.pdbx_description
1 polymer ?
#
loop_
_entity_poly.entity_id
_entity_poly.type
_entity_poly.pdbx_seq_one_letter_code
_entity_poly.pdbx_strand_id
1 'polypeptide(L)'
;VSSKLVSYAFKNIVDEKGNFEMPDAKGAKYDLDDMAKDAICLMDHLEIDQAHIVGASMGGMITQIIGLDYPERALSLTPIMSSPGVGDPNLSGVAASLVEGMKEMFLLNIQDRYLDGVVALYKALAGSRFPFDEANFRERAKAPMTHGHNPYAGHGDAVAASPSRMNRLAEINLPTLVIHGDEDPILPLDHGMALANNIAGARKIIMEGVGHEMPDALMPEIVREMLSFFKEAGV
;
A
#
# COMPACT_ATOMS: atom_id res chain seq x y z
N VAL A 1 9.76 -20.73 -14.20
CA VAL A 1 10.49 -19.95 -13.17
C VAL A 1 11.02 -20.97 -12.18
N SER A 2 12.34 -21.02 -11.92
CA SER A 2 12.92 -22.11 -11.14
C SER A 2 12.54 -21.95 -9.65
N SER A 3 12.21 -23.07 -9.01
CA SER A 3 11.96 -23.18 -7.56
C SER A 3 13.04 -22.53 -6.68
N LYS A 4 14.27 -22.37 -7.21
CA LYS A 4 15.38 -21.68 -6.55
C LYS A 4 15.18 -20.16 -6.41
N LEU A 5 14.53 -19.50 -7.36
CA LEU A 5 14.26 -18.06 -7.32
C LEU A 5 13.16 -17.72 -6.31
N VAL A 6 12.11 -18.53 -6.25
CA VAL A 6 11.04 -18.39 -5.25
C VAL A 6 11.58 -18.62 -3.85
N SER A 7 12.45 -19.64 -3.66
CA SER A 7 13.15 -19.91 -2.40
C SER A 7 14.06 -18.75 -1.95
N TYR A 8 14.68 -18.04 -2.90
CA TYR A 8 15.55 -16.90 -2.59
C TYR A 8 14.74 -15.67 -2.11
N ALA A 9 13.65 -15.36 -2.80
CA ALA A 9 12.78 -14.23 -2.41
C ALA A 9 12.16 -14.46 -1.01
N PHE A 10 11.77 -15.69 -0.68
CA PHE A 10 11.16 -15.98 0.62
C PHE A 10 12.15 -15.98 1.79
N LYS A 11 13.38 -16.46 1.57
CA LYS A 11 14.44 -16.41 2.60
C LYS A 11 14.78 -15.01 3.08
N ASN A 12 14.43 -13.99 2.29
CA ASN A 12 14.64 -12.59 2.62
C ASN A 12 13.42 -11.93 3.27
N ILE A 13 12.31 -12.66 3.45
CA ILE A 13 11.06 -12.12 4.00
C ILE A 13 10.68 -12.79 5.33
N VAL A 14 11.20 -14.00 5.57
CA VAL A 14 10.89 -14.76 6.79
C VAL A 14 12.20 -15.36 7.34
N ASP A 15 12.50 -15.10 8.61
CA ASP A 15 13.66 -15.67 9.28
C ASP A 15 13.56 -17.20 9.48
N GLU A 16 14.64 -17.83 9.94
CA GLU A 16 14.67 -19.28 10.19
C GLU A 16 13.65 -19.75 11.25
N LYS A 17 13.08 -18.81 12.02
CA LYS A 17 12.05 -19.07 13.05
C LYS A 17 10.64 -18.81 12.53
N GLY A 18 10.51 -18.36 11.26
CA GLY A 18 9.23 -18.06 10.65
C GLY A 18 8.70 -16.67 10.96
N ASN A 19 9.53 -15.75 11.49
CA ASN A 19 9.14 -14.36 11.68
C ASN A 19 9.29 -13.59 10.37
N PHE A 20 8.40 -12.64 10.13
CA PHE A 20 8.48 -11.75 8.98
C PHE A 20 9.67 -10.78 9.16
N GLU A 21 10.54 -10.75 8.18
CA GLU A 21 11.59 -9.74 8.07
C GLU A 21 11.32 -8.87 6.84
N MET A 22 11.47 -7.55 7.01
CA MET A 22 11.40 -6.65 5.86
C MET A 22 12.54 -6.96 4.89
N PRO A 23 12.31 -6.85 3.57
CA PRO A 23 13.37 -7.00 2.57
C PRO A 23 14.58 -6.14 2.92
N ASP A 24 15.79 -6.67 2.73
CA ASP A 24 17.02 -5.91 2.91
C ASP A 24 17.11 -4.83 1.81
N ALA A 25 17.17 -3.56 2.22
CA ALA A 25 17.29 -2.41 1.31
C ALA A 25 18.56 -2.40 0.44
N LYS A 26 19.54 -3.27 0.73
CA LYS A 26 20.83 -3.32 0.01
C LYS A 26 20.73 -3.68 -1.48
N GLY A 27 19.60 -4.25 -1.91
CA GLY A 27 19.35 -4.61 -3.30
C GLY A 27 18.50 -3.63 -4.08
N ALA A 28 17.97 -2.60 -3.42
CA ALA A 28 17.10 -1.62 -4.05
C ALA A 28 17.84 -0.83 -5.15
N LYS A 29 17.25 -0.79 -6.35
CA LYS A 29 17.77 -0.02 -7.49
C LYS A 29 17.13 1.35 -7.60
N TYR A 30 16.06 1.60 -6.89
CA TYR A 30 15.28 2.82 -6.78
C TYR A 30 14.54 2.80 -5.44
N ASP A 31 14.03 3.92 -5.02
CA ASP A 31 13.24 4.10 -3.81
C ASP A 31 11.88 4.76 -4.11
N LEU A 32 11.14 5.14 -3.07
CA LEU A 32 9.84 5.79 -3.24
C LEU A 32 9.96 7.24 -3.72
N ASP A 33 11.11 7.91 -3.50
CA ASP A 33 11.35 9.26 -4.01
C ASP A 33 11.49 9.22 -5.54
N ASP A 34 12.20 8.21 -6.08
CA ASP A 34 12.28 7.97 -7.53
C ASP A 34 10.88 7.73 -8.12
N MET A 35 10.04 6.92 -7.45
CA MET A 35 8.68 6.63 -7.91
C MET A 35 7.77 7.87 -7.84
N ALA A 36 7.93 8.73 -6.85
CA ALA A 36 7.23 10.00 -6.76
C ALA A 36 7.63 10.91 -7.93
N LYS A 37 8.93 10.98 -8.24
CA LYS A 37 9.44 11.73 -9.38
C LYS A 37 8.91 11.20 -10.71
N ASP A 38 8.79 9.89 -10.88
CA ASP A 38 8.18 9.29 -12.08
C ASP A 38 6.72 9.75 -12.25
N ALA A 39 5.94 9.83 -11.15
CA ALA A 39 4.59 10.34 -11.18
C ALA A 39 4.54 11.82 -11.59
N ILE A 40 5.44 12.65 -11.08
CA ILE A 40 5.56 14.07 -11.47
C ILE A 40 5.97 14.20 -12.94
N CYS A 41 6.95 13.42 -13.40
CA CYS A 41 7.34 13.41 -14.82
C CYS A 41 6.17 13.00 -15.75
N LEU A 42 5.32 12.07 -15.29
CA LEU A 42 4.12 11.70 -16.04
C LEU A 42 3.12 12.87 -16.12
N MET A 43 2.91 13.60 -15.01
CA MET A 43 2.07 14.81 -15.01
C MET A 43 2.63 15.86 -15.98
N ASP A 44 3.94 16.07 -15.99
CA ASP A 44 4.60 16.99 -16.94
C ASP A 44 4.36 16.57 -18.39
N HIS A 45 4.53 15.27 -18.70
CA HIS A 45 4.29 14.74 -20.04
C HIS A 45 2.84 14.91 -20.50
N LEU A 46 1.89 14.84 -19.56
CA LEU A 46 0.46 15.02 -19.82
C LEU A 46 0.00 16.47 -19.73
N GLU A 47 0.92 17.41 -19.50
CA GLU A 47 0.63 18.84 -19.33
C GLU A 47 -0.38 19.11 -18.17
N ILE A 48 -0.27 18.32 -17.09
CA ILE A 48 -1.10 18.47 -15.89
C ILE A 48 -0.30 19.26 -14.86
N ASP A 49 -0.71 20.49 -14.60
CA ASP A 49 -0.04 21.37 -13.62
C ASP A 49 -0.26 20.88 -12.20
N GLN A 50 -1.49 20.59 -11.82
CA GLN A 50 -1.88 20.13 -10.48
C GLN A 50 -2.96 19.04 -10.56
N ALA A 51 -2.97 18.14 -9.57
CA ALA A 51 -4.00 17.12 -9.45
C ALA A 51 -4.33 16.80 -7.99
N HIS A 52 -5.49 16.19 -7.74
CA HIS A 52 -5.71 15.45 -6.50
C HIS A 52 -4.92 14.16 -6.53
N ILE A 53 -4.01 13.98 -5.57
CA ILE A 53 -3.13 12.80 -5.53
C ILE A 53 -3.77 11.75 -4.62
N VAL A 54 -4.11 10.61 -5.21
CA VAL A 54 -4.70 9.47 -4.49
C VAL A 54 -3.79 8.26 -4.63
N GLY A 55 -3.46 7.63 -3.54
CA GLY A 55 -2.60 6.45 -3.56
C GLY A 55 -2.99 5.43 -2.49
N ALA A 56 -3.01 4.15 -2.87
CA ALA A 56 -3.27 3.04 -1.96
C ALA A 56 -1.97 2.34 -1.56
N SER A 57 -1.85 1.95 -0.28
CA SER A 57 -0.71 1.21 0.26
C SER A 57 0.61 1.94 -0.02
N MET A 58 1.54 1.34 -0.76
CA MET A 58 2.76 1.99 -1.25
C MET A 58 2.45 3.29 -2.03
N GLY A 59 1.38 3.32 -2.82
CA GLY A 59 0.94 4.54 -3.50
C GLY A 59 0.59 5.67 -2.53
N GLY A 60 0.06 5.37 -1.35
CA GLY A 60 -0.16 6.36 -0.30
C GLY A 60 1.14 6.85 0.37
N MET A 61 2.20 6.04 0.35
CA MET A 61 3.54 6.49 0.76
C MET A 61 4.12 7.47 -0.27
N ILE A 62 3.95 7.19 -1.55
CA ILE A 62 4.33 8.09 -2.66
C ILE A 62 3.52 9.40 -2.59
N THR A 63 2.23 9.32 -2.27
CA THR A 63 1.36 10.50 -2.06
C THR A 63 1.92 11.45 -1.01
N GLN A 64 2.48 10.92 0.10
CA GLN A 64 3.12 11.73 1.13
C GLN A 64 4.38 12.42 0.60
N ILE A 65 5.21 11.71 -0.16
CA ILE A 65 6.43 12.28 -0.76
C ILE A 65 6.06 13.42 -1.71
N ILE A 66 5.03 13.23 -2.55
CA ILE A 66 4.56 14.31 -3.43
C ILE A 66 4.10 15.51 -2.60
N GLY A 67 3.37 15.30 -1.51
CA GLY A 67 2.94 16.38 -0.62
C GLY A 67 4.08 17.10 0.10
N LEU A 68 5.20 16.43 0.35
CA LEU A 68 6.38 16.97 1.01
C LEU A 68 7.32 17.70 0.05
N ASP A 69 7.59 17.09 -1.10
CA ASP A 69 8.69 17.50 -1.97
C ASP A 69 8.21 18.17 -3.27
N TYR A 70 6.91 18.06 -3.60
CA TYR A 70 6.26 18.66 -4.78
C TYR A 70 4.88 19.25 -4.42
N PRO A 71 4.74 20.02 -3.30
CA PRO A 71 3.43 20.47 -2.83
C PRO A 71 2.68 21.33 -3.85
N GLU A 72 3.39 22.05 -4.72
CA GLU A 72 2.80 22.87 -5.80
C GLU A 72 2.12 22.04 -6.88
N ARG A 73 2.37 20.72 -6.94
CA ARG A 73 1.78 19.81 -7.93
C ARG A 73 0.50 19.12 -7.44
N ALA A 74 0.16 19.28 -6.15
CA ALA A 74 -0.97 18.61 -5.53
C ALA A 74 -2.05 19.61 -5.05
N LEU A 75 -3.30 19.35 -5.42
CA LEU A 75 -4.47 20.07 -4.90
C LEU A 75 -4.90 19.50 -3.54
N SER A 76 -4.78 18.20 -3.36
CA SER A 76 -5.01 17.49 -2.11
C SER A 76 -4.35 16.11 -2.13
N LEU A 77 -4.25 15.50 -0.96
CA LEU A 77 -3.67 14.17 -0.77
C LEU A 77 -4.71 13.20 -0.21
N THR A 78 -4.78 11.98 -0.76
CA THR A 78 -5.61 10.91 -0.20
C THR A 78 -4.81 9.62 -0.10
N PRO A 79 -4.02 9.44 0.97
CA PRO A 79 -3.41 8.15 1.27
C PRO A 79 -4.47 7.16 1.79
N ILE A 80 -4.57 6.00 1.13
CA ILE A 80 -5.51 4.93 1.48
C ILE A 80 -4.71 3.73 1.98
N MET A 81 -5.08 3.11 3.12
CA MET A 81 -4.41 1.95 3.73
C MET A 81 -2.87 2.08 3.67
N SER A 82 -2.34 3.18 4.18
CA SER A 82 -0.92 3.53 4.01
C SER A 82 -0.21 3.82 5.35
N SER A 83 1.08 4.07 5.27
CA SER A 83 1.99 4.24 6.40
C SER A 83 2.94 5.41 6.19
N PRO A 84 3.37 6.12 7.23
CA PRO A 84 4.48 7.06 7.13
C PRO A 84 5.83 6.37 6.86
N GLY A 85 5.95 5.09 7.20
CA GLY A 85 7.15 4.29 6.95
C GLY A 85 7.00 2.90 7.54
N VAL A 86 7.32 1.89 6.74
CA VAL A 86 7.33 0.50 7.19
C VAL A 86 8.57 0.28 8.05
N GLY A 87 8.41 -0.43 9.17
CA GLY A 87 9.50 -0.65 10.13
C GLY A 87 9.79 0.53 11.07
N ASP A 88 8.93 1.56 11.10
CA ASP A 88 9.01 2.60 12.13
C ASP A 88 8.81 1.97 13.52
N PRO A 89 9.74 2.17 14.48
CA PRO A 89 9.69 1.51 15.79
C PRO A 89 8.49 1.94 16.65
N ASN A 90 7.79 3.00 16.29
CA ASN A 90 6.63 3.51 17.00
C ASN A 90 5.31 2.95 16.44
N LEU A 91 5.36 2.12 15.40
CA LEU A 91 4.18 1.55 14.74
C LEU A 91 4.17 0.03 14.87
N SER A 92 2.97 -0.53 14.86
CA SER A 92 2.77 -1.98 14.93
C SER A 92 3.37 -2.70 13.73
N GLY A 93 3.90 -3.87 13.97
CA GLY A 93 4.32 -4.77 12.89
C GLY A 93 3.15 -5.48 12.22
N VAL A 94 3.45 -6.27 11.22
CA VAL A 94 2.51 -7.12 10.49
C VAL A 94 1.80 -8.10 11.44
N ALA A 95 0.49 -8.28 11.27
CA ALA A 95 -0.30 -9.19 12.10
C ALA A 95 0.10 -10.67 11.86
N ALA A 96 0.06 -11.47 12.92
CA ALA A 96 0.40 -12.90 12.83
C ALA A 96 -0.47 -13.67 11.82
N SER A 97 -1.75 -13.30 11.66
CA SER A 97 -2.65 -13.89 10.67
C SER A 97 -2.16 -13.73 9.23
N LEU A 98 -1.56 -12.57 8.90
CA LEU A 98 -0.99 -12.34 7.58
C LEU A 98 0.28 -13.17 7.37
N VAL A 99 1.12 -13.34 8.39
CA VAL A 99 2.31 -14.19 8.30
C VAL A 99 1.94 -15.62 7.89
N GLU A 100 0.86 -16.17 8.45
CA GLU A 100 0.37 -17.50 8.05
C GLU A 100 -0.14 -17.53 6.60
N GLY A 101 -0.88 -16.51 6.15
CA GLY A 101 -1.30 -16.38 4.75
C GLY A 101 -0.12 -16.28 3.78
N MET A 102 0.94 -15.57 4.16
CA MET A 102 2.18 -15.46 3.38
C MET A 102 2.90 -16.82 3.29
N LYS A 103 2.94 -17.59 4.38
CA LYS A 103 3.49 -18.95 4.36
C LYS A 103 2.69 -19.87 3.43
N GLU A 104 1.36 -19.80 3.49
CA GLU A 104 0.50 -20.58 2.59
C GLU A 104 0.75 -20.19 1.12
N MET A 105 0.78 -18.89 0.81
CA MET A 105 1.13 -18.38 -0.52
C MET A 105 2.45 -18.97 -1.01
N PHE A 106 3.47 -18.95 -0.16
CA PHE A 106 4.78 -19.50 -0.51
C PHE A 106 4.73 -20.98 -0.81
N LEU A 107 4.09 -21.79 0.05
CA LEU A 107 3.94 -23.23 -0.14
C LEU A 107 3.21 -23.58 -1.44
N LEU A 108 2.22 -22.79 -1.82
CA LEU A 108 1.49 -22.94 -3.06
C LEU A 108 2.35 -22.55 -4.28
N ASN A 109 3.14 -21.49 -4.15
CA ASN A 109 4.01 -21.02 -5.22
C ASN A 109 5.13 -22.00 -5.57
N ILE A 110 5.72 -22.69 -4.59
CA ILE A 110 6.72 -23.74 -4.85
C ILE A 110 6.12 -24.98 -5.54
N GLN A 111 4.80 -25.12 -5.51
CA GLN A 111 4.03 -26.16 -6.21
C GLN A 111 3.53 -25.71 -7.58
N ASP A 112 4.00 -24.56 -8.09
CA ASP A 112 3.54 -23.92 -9.32
C ASP A 112 2.04 -23.51 -9.31
N ARG A 113 1.46 -23.34 -8.10
CA ARG A 113 0.07 -22.92 -7.87
C ARG A 113 -0.04 -21.42 -7.57
N TYR A 114 0.52 -20.59 -8.43
CA TYR A 114 0.64 -19.13 -8.21
C TYR A 114 -0.68 -18.43 -7.95
N LEU A 115 -1.72 -18.76 -8.74
CA LEU A 115 -3.04 -18.14 -8.56
C LEU A 115 -3.63 -18.48 -7.19
N ASP A 116 -3.46 -19.73 -6.74
CA ASP A 116 -3.93 -20.15 -5.42
C ASP A 116 -3.14 -19.44 -4.32
N GLY A 117 -1.82 -19.27 -4.51
CA GLY A 117 -0.97 -18.52 -3.60
C GLY A 117 -1.40 -17.05 -3.46
N VAL A 118 -1.70 -16.40 -4.58
CA VAL A 118 -2.20 -15.01 -4.58
C VAL A 118 -3.56 -14.93 -3.89
N VAL A 119 -4.46 -15.89 -4.12
CA VAL A 119 -5.76 -15.98 -3.44
C VAL A 119 -5.59 -16.13 -1.93
N ALA A 120 -4.69 -17.00 -1.47
CA ALA A 120 -4.42 -17.21 -0.05
C ALA A 120 -3.92 -15.91 0.61
N LEU A 121 -3.01 -15.19 -0.04
CA LEU A 121 -2.52 -13.90 0.45
C LEU A 121 -3.65 -12.86 0.56
N TYR A 122 -4.44 -12.67 -0.50
CA TYR A 122 -5.50 -11.65 -0.48
C TYR A 122 -6.64 -11.99 0.47
N LYS A 123 -6.90 -13.28 0.68
CA LYS A 123 -7.82 -13.73 1.73
C LYS A 123 -7.32 -13.39 3.13
N ALA A 124 -6.01 -13.47 3.35
CA ALA A 124 -5.40 -13.08 4.62
C ALA A 124 -5.31 -11.55 4.81
N LEU A 125 -5.39 -10.78 3.72
CA LEU A 125 -5.45 -9.31 3.74
C LEU A 125 -6.88 -8.78 3.95
N ALA A 126 -7.90 -9.59 3.70
CA ALA A 126 -9.31 -9.20 3.82
C ALA A 126 -9.73 -9.01 5.28
N GLY A 127 -10.62 -8.04 5.52
CA GLY A 127 -11.26 -7.85 6.82
C GLY A 127 -12.46 -8.76 7.06
N SER A 128 -13.12 -8.58 8.19
CA SER A 128 -14.25 -9.43 8.62
C SER A 128 -15.62 -8.96 8.10
N ARG A 129 -15.73 -7.69 7.67
CA ARG A 129 -17.02 -7.08 7.30
C ARG A 129 -17.64 -7.66 6.05
N PHE A 130 -16.82 -8.03 5.07
CA PHE A 130 -17.29 -8.56 3.79
C PHE A 130 -16.73 -9.96 3.56
N PRO A 131 -17.55 -10.92 3.12
CA PRO A 131 -17.04 -12.22 2.70
C PRO A 131 -16.07 -12.05 1.53
N PHE A 132 -14.91 -12.70 1.60
CA PHE A 132 -13.97 -12.70 0.49
C PHE A 132 -14.57 -13.45 -0.72
N ASP A 133 -14.85 -12.73 -1.80
CA ASP A 133 -15.36 -13.31 -3.04
C ASP A 133 -14.20 -13.88 -3.87
N GLU A 134 -13.82 -15.12 -3.55
CA GLU A 134 -12.73 -15.82 -4.21
C GLU A 134 -12.96 -15.98 -5.72
N ALA A 135 -14.19 -16.22 -6.15
CA ALA A 135 -14.49 -16.43 -7.56
C ALA A 135 -14.24 -15.16 -8.38
N ASN A 136 -14.76 -14.03 -7.93
CA ASN A 136 -14.51 -12.71 -8.55
C ASN A 136 -13.03 -12.34 -8.49
N PHE A 137 -12.37 -12.56 -7.34
CA PHE A 137 -10.95 -12.27 -7.20
C PHE A 137 -10.11 -13.07 -8.18
N ARG A 138 -10.36 -14.38 -8.35
CA ARG A 138 -9.64 -15.24 -9.30
C ARG A 138 -9.77 -14.73 -10.75
N GLU A 139 -10.94 -14.28 -11.16
CA GLU A 139 -11.12 -13.71 -12.51
C GLU A 139 -10.31 -12.42 -12.69
N ARG A 140 -10.34 -11.53 -11.71
CA ARG A 140 -9.58 -10.26 -11.75
C ARG A 140 -8.07 -10.48 -11.72
N ALA A 141 -7.59 -11.45 -10.94
CA ALA A 141 -6.16 -11.76 -10.81
C ALA A 141 -5.53 -12.37 -12.09
N LYS A 142 -6.33 -12.87 -13.02
CA LYS A 142 -5.81 -13.39 -14.30
C LYS A 142 -5.26 -12.30 -15.21
N ALA A 143 -5.88 -11.11 -15.22
CA ALA A 143 -5.47 -10.02 -16.11
C ALA A 143 -4.02 -9.54 -15.89
N PRO A 144 -3.55 -9.24 -14.68
CA PRO A 144 -2.16 -8.91 -14.42
C PRO A 144 -1.18 -10.01 -14.86
N MET A 145 -1.55 -11.28 -14.69
CA MET A 145 -0.70 -12.41 -15.08
C MET A 145 -0.47 -12.49 -16.59
N THR A 146 -1.44 -12.04 -17.39
CA THR A 146 -1.32 -12.02 -18.87
C THR A 146 -0.58 -10.80 -19.40
N HIS A 147 -0.48 -9.71 -18.62
CA HIS A 147 0.19 -8.46 -19.01
C HIS A 147 1.69 -8.40 -18.63
N GLY A 148 2.30 -9.55 -18.35
CA GLY A 148 3.72 -9.61 -18.03
C GLY A 148 4.05 -9.11 -16.63
N HIS A 149 3.17 -9.33 -15.65
CA HIS A 149 3.45 -9.05 -14.25
C HIS A 149 4.82 -9.62 -13.87
N ASN A 150 5.71 -8.74 -13.43
CA ASN A 150 7.02 -9.12 -12.90
C ASN A 150 6.94 -9.15 -11.36
N PRO A 151 6.83 -10.33 -10.74
CA PRO A 151 6.79 -10.44 -9.29
C PRO A 151 8.10 -10.00 -8.61
N TYR A 152 9.13 -9.76 -9.40
CA TYR A 152 10.46 -9.31 -8.95
C TYR A 152 10.73 -7.84 -9.30
N ALA A 153 9.69 -7.03 -9.43
CA ALA A 153 9.81 -5.62 -9.82
C ALA A 153 10.60 -4.76 -8.82
N GLY A 154 10.93 -5.28 -7.62
CA GLY A 154 11.73 -4.56 -6.63
C GLY A 154 10.95 -3.54 -5.79
N HIS A 155 9.60 -3.52 -5.87
CA HIS A 155 8.78 -2.58 -5.09
C HIS A 155 8.92 -2.78 -3.58
N GLY A 156 9.04 -4.03 -3.12
CA GLY A 156 9.30 -4.34 -1.71
C GLY A 156 10.64 -3.78 -1.23
N ASP A 157 11.68 -3.91 -2.07
CA ASP A 157 13.01 -3.38 -1.80
C ASP A 157 12.97 -1.84 -1.79
N ALA A 158 12.22 -1.21 -2.70
CA ALA A 158 12.05 0.25 -2.74
C ALA A 158 11.36 0.77 -1.47
N VAL A 159 10.31 0.09 -0.98
CA VAL A 159 9.65 0.43 0.29
C VAL A 159 10.62 0.30 1.46
N ALA A 160 11.41 -0.79 1.51
CA ALA A 160 12.39 -1.03 2.57
C ALA A 160 13.56 -0.02 2.54
N ALA A 161 13.95 0.45 1.34
CA ALA A 161 15.00 1.45 1.16
C ALA A 161 14.56 2.86 1.56
N SER A 162 13.25 3.12 1.59
CA SER A 162 12.70 4.45 1.81
C SER A 162 12.57 4.75 3.31
N PRO A 163 13.11 5.87 3.81
CA PRO A 163 13.04 6.21 5.23
C PRO A 163 11.61 6.52 5.68
N SER A 164 11.35 6.37 6.98
CA SER A 164 10.10 6.83 7.58
C SER A 164 9.95 8.35 7.43
N ARG A 165 8.77 8.78 7.02
CA ARG A 165 8.38 10.19 6.87
C ARG A 165 7.69 10.74 8.12
N MET A 166 7.63 9.94 9.20
CA MET A 166 6.94 10.29 10.45
C MET A 166 7.30 11.69 10.94
N ASN A 167 8.60 12.01 10.97
CA ASN A 167 9.09 13.29 11.48
C ASN A 167 8.85 14.47 10.52
N ARG A 168 8.44 14.19 9.28
CA ARG A 168 8.17 15.20 8.25
C ARG A 168 6.68 15.43 8.00
N LEU A 169 5.79 14.60 8.53
CA LEU A 169 4.35 14.70 8.27
C LEU A 169 3.77 16.08 8.61
N ALA A 170 4.29 16.74 9.64
CA ALA A 170 3.87 18.09 10.03
C ALA A 170 4.26 19.19 9.01
N GLU A 171 5.15 18.89 8.05
CA GLU A 171 5.50 19.80 6.95
C GLU A 171 4.42 19.83 5.86
N ILE A 172 3.55 18.81 5.80
CA ILE A 172 2.47 18.73 4.83
C ILE A 172 1.39 19.77 5.18
N ASN A 173 1.20 20.76 4.31
CA ASN A 173 0.21 21.82 4.46
C ASN A 173 -0.95 21.72 3.45
N LEU A 174 -1.08 20.59 2.77
CA LEU A 174 -2.12 20.33 1.79
C LEU A 174 -3.37 19.71 2.44
N PRO A 175 -4.58 20.00 1.94
CA PRO A 175 -5.77 19.27 2.35
C PRO A 175 -5.52 17.77 2.23
N THR A 176 -5.73 17.03 3.32
CA THR A 176 -5.43 15.59 3.35
C THR A 176 -6.60 14.78 3.89
N LEU A 177 -6.97 13.70 3.18
CA LEU A 177 -7.97 12.73 3.60
C LEU A 177 -7.32 11.35 3.75
N VAL A 178 -7.18 10.88 4.97
CA VAL A 178 -6.66 9.53 5.27
C VAL A 178 -7.81 8.54 5.29
N ILE A 179 -7.71 7.45 4.52
CA ILE A 179 -8.70 6.35 4.51
C ILE A 179 -7.98 5.07 4.95
N HIS A 180 -8.50 4.36 5.97
CA HIS A 180 -7.85 3.18 6.51
C HIS A 180 -8.85 2.16 7.06
N GLY A 181 -8.59 0.87 6.87
CA GLY A 181 -9.35 -0.20 7.48
C GLY A 181 -8.86 -0.49 8.91
N ASP A 182 -9.74 -0.71 9.86
CA ASP A 182 -9.35 -0.97 11.24
C ASP A 182 -8.86 -2.40 11.50
N GLU A 183 -9.10 -3.30 10.55
CA GLU A 183 -8.60 -4.68 10.57
C GLU A 183 -7.43 -4.91 9.59
N ASP A 184 -6.75 -3.85 9.13
CA ASP A 184 -5.61 -3.98 8.21
C ASP A 184 -4.48 -4.82 8.85
N PRO A 185 -4.15 -6.00 8.30
CA PRO A 185 -3.18 -6.89 8.92
C PRO A 185 -1.73 -6.63 8.50
N ILE A 186 -1.50 -5.84 7.46
CA ILE A 186 -0.15 -5.51 6.98
C ILE A 186 0.32 -4.14 7.48
N LEU A 187 -0.58 -3.17 7.49
CA LEU A 187 -0.39 -1.83 8.05
C LEU A 187 -1.49 -1.57 9.09
N PRO A 188 -1.34 -2.07 10.33
CA PRO A 188 -2.36 -1.91 11.35
C PRO A 188 -2.86 -0.48 11.51
N LEU A 189 -4.03 -0.29 12.12
CA LEU A 189 -4.74 1.00 12.19
C LEU A 189 -3.87 2.16 12.67
N ASP A 190 -2.90 1.91 13.54
CA ASP A 190 -1.98 2.94 14.06
C ASP A 190 -1.14 3.61 12.97
N HIS A 191 -0.89 2.94 11.82
CA HIS A 191 -0.25 3.55 10.65
C HIS A 191 -1.12 4.65 10.03
N GLY A 192 -2.40 4.37 9.78
CA GLY A 192 -3.36 5.37 9.29
C GLY A 192 -3.60 6.49 10.29
N MET A 193 -3.67 6.15 11.58
CA MET A 193 -3.80 7.14 12.67
C MET A 193 -2.57 8.02 12.80
N ALA A 194 -1.37 7.48 12.56
CA ALA A 194 -0.16 8.28 12.54
C ALA A 194 -0.19 9.35 11.44
N LEU A 195 -0.67 9.00 10.23
CA LEU A 195 -0.88 9.98 9.16
C LEU A 195 -1.91 11.03 9.58
N ALA A 196 -3.09 10.60 10.03
CA ALA A 196 -4.19 11.51 10.36
C ALA A 196 -3.88 12.45 11.54
N ASN A 197 -3.07 12.01 12.50
CA ASN A 197 -2.75 12.78 13.69
C ASN A 197 -1.55 13.72 13.51
N ASN A 198 -0.64 13.43 12.58
CA ASN A 198 0.58 14.22 12.39
C ASN A 198 0.53 15.15 11.17
N ILE A 199 -0.44 15.00 10.26
CA ILE A 199 -0.68 15.96 9.17
C ILE A 199 -1.69 16.98 9.64
N ALA A 200 -1.32 18.25 9.65
CA ALA A 200 -2.19 19.32 10.14
C ALA A 200 -3.51 19.43 9.35
N GLY A 201 -4.63 19.41 10.04
CA GLY A 201 -5.95 19.50 9.42
C GLY A 201 -6.40 18.28 8.62
N ALA A 202 -5.69 17.16 8.71
CA ALA A 202 -6.09 15.95 8.02
C ALA A 202 -7.44 15.42 8.50
N ARG A 203 -8.30 15.08 7.56
CA ARG A 203 -9.54 14.32 7.81
C ARG A 203 -9.25 12.84 7.72
N LYS A 204 -10.09 12.02 8.36
CA LYS A 204 -9.95 10.56 8.29
C LYS A 204 -11.27 9.86 8.12
N ILE A 205 -11.24 8.74 7.41
CA ILE A 205 -12.32 7.76 7.30
C ILE A 205 -11.73 6.42 7.75
N ILE A 206 -12.23 5.90 8.86
CA ILE A 206 -11.87 4.56 9.32
C ILE A 206 -12.98 3.61 8.88
N MET A 207 -12.60 2.61 8.11
CA MET A 207 -13.51 1.60 7.58
C MET A 207 -13.57 0.41 8.55
N GLU A 208 -14.66 0.31 9.29
CA GLU A 208 -14.88 -0.75 10.29
C GLU A 208 -14.97 -2.13 9.64
N GLY A 209 -14.22 -3.10 10.16
CA GLY A 209 -14.15 -4.48 9.70
C GLY A 209 -13.52 -4.66 8.33
N VAL A 210 -12.75 -3.68 7.85
CA VAL A 210 -12.05 -3.71 6.56
C VAL A 210 -10.56 -3.93 6.80
N GLY A 211 -9.97 -4.85 6.02
CA GLY A 211 -8.56 -5.16 6.04
C GLY A 211 -7.75 -4.28 5.07
N HIS A 212 -6.69 -4.86 4.52
CA HIS A 212 -5.86 -4.22 3.48
C HIS A 212 -6.46 -4.44 2.10
N GLU A 213 -7.68 -3.96 1.92
CA GLU A 213 -8.49 -4.18 0.72
C GLU A 213 -9.39 -2.98 0.42
N MET A 214 -9.94 -2.96 -0.80
CA MET A 214 -10.95 -2.00 -1.24
C MET A 214 -12.18 -2.78 -1.70
N PRO A 215 -13.10 -3.15 -0.78
CA PRO A 215 -14.28 -3.94 -1.12
C PRO A 215 -15.19 -3.22 -2.10
N ASP A 216 -15.61 -3.89 -3.17
CA ASP A 216 -16.47 -3.32 -4.21
C ASP A 216 -17.76 -2.71 -3.61
N ALA A 217 -18.28 -3.30 -2.54
CA ALA A 217 -19.47 -2.81 -1.83
C ALA A 217 -19.27 -1.42 -1.18
N LEU A 218 -18.04 -1.05 -0.81
CA LEU A 218 -17.72 0.26 -0.22
C LEU A 218 -17.30 1.32 -1.25
N MET A 219 -16.94 0.91 -2.45
CA MET A 219 -16.42 1.83 -3.47
C MET A 219 -17.35 3.02 -3.76
N PRO A 220 -18.68 2.86 -3.89
CA PRO A 220 -19.57 3.99 -4.12
C PRO A 220 -19.56 5.02 -2.96
N GLU A 221 -19.43 4.56 -1.72
CA GLU A 221 -19.34 5.42 -0.54
C GLU A 221 -18.00 6.14 -0.50
N ILE A 222 -16.90 5.42 -0.63
CA ILE A 222 -15.53 5.97 -0.63
C ILE A 222 -15.37 7.03 -1.74
N VAL A 223 -15.83 6.73 -2.96
CA VAL A 223 -15.76 7.67 -4.08
C VAL A 223 -16.60 8.94 -3.80
N ARG A 224 -17.79 8.80 -3.23
CA ARG A 224 -18.62 9.96 -2.85
C ARG A 224 -17.91 10.85 -1.82
N GLU A 225 -17.31 10.25 -0.78
CA GLU A 225 -16.59 10.99 0.26
C GLU A 225 -15.34 11.69 -0.32
N MET A 226 -14.60 11.02 -1.18
CA MET A 226 -13.46 11.61 -1.88
C MET A 226 -13.88 12.78 -2.77
N LEU A 227 -14.95 12.63 -3.56
CA LEU A 227 -15.46 13.70 -4.42
C LEU A 227 -15.97 14.91 -3.61
N SER A 228 -16.59 14.67 -2.44
CA SER A 228 -16.97 15.76 -1.51
C SER A 228 -15.73 16.48 -0.99
N PHE A 229 -14.73 15.71 -0.56
CA PHE A 229 -13.46 16.25 -0.08
C PHE A 229 -12.72 17.06 -1.15
N PHE A 230 -12.67 16.61 -2.39
CA PHE A 230 -12.01 17.33 -3.50
C PHE A 230 -12.68 18.68 -3.77
N LYS A 231 -14.02 18.73 -3.75
CA LYS A 231 -14.76 20.00 -3.90
C LYS A 231 -14.45 21.01 -2.78
N GLU A 232 -14.28 20.52 -1.55
CA GLU A 232 -13.93 21.39 -0.41
C GLU A 232 -12.47 21.86 -0.49
N ALA A 233 -11.57 21.06 -1.08
CA ALA A 233 -10.17 21.38 -1.28
C ALA A 233 -9.91 22.41 -2.39
N GLY A 234 -10.94 22.93 -3.07
CA GLY A 234 -10.80 24.13 -3.89
C GLY A 234 -10.84 23.93 -5.41
N VAL A 235 -11.61 22.98 -5.89
CA VAL A 235 -11.91 22.85 -7.35
C VAL A 235 -13.39 22.99 -7.63
#